data_e05d84172725eb37775a5a7148e11862
#
_entry.id   e05d84172725eb37775a5a7148e11862
#
_cell.length_a   1.000
_cell.length_b   1.000
_cell.length_c   1.000
_cell.angle_alpha   90.00
_cell.angle_beta   90.00
_cell.angle_gamma   90.00
#
_symmetry.space_group_name_H-M   'P 1'
#
loop_
_entity.id
_entity.type
_entity.pdbx_description
1 polymer ?
#
loop_
_entity_poly.entity_id
_entity_poly.type
_entity_poly.pdbx_seq_one_letter_code
_entity_poly.pdbx_strand_id
1 'polypeptide(L)'
;GPGHPLDYPKTAEVYRKFKAKKKIIGICLGFQQILSAEGGNIIQQKKIYHGYQSVIEVLKTSRLFRSNSTIYGGRYHSLKLQEPFKSATIDITMRCKKTNVAMALEDKTNHIYGFQFHPESFLTNNGKHLIQKILSA
;
A
#
# COMPACT_ATOMS: atom_id res chain seq x y z
N GLY A 1 8.96 -4.86 6.42
CA GLY A 1 9.91 -5.89 6.85
C GLY A 1 10.60 -6.56 5.67
N PRO A 2 11.67 -7.32 5.91
CA PRO A 2 12.37 -8.04 4.85
C PRO A 2 11.57 -9.24 4.35
N GLY A 3 11.86 -9.68 3.13
CA GLY A 3 11.30 -10.90 2.55
C GLY A 3 10.04 -10.66 1.73
N HIS A 4 9.47 -11.77 1.31
CA HIS A 4 8.27 -11.83 0.48
C HIS A 4 7.03 -12.11 1.35
N PRO A 5 5.83 -11.61 1.00
CA PRO A 5 4.61 -11.93 1.74
C PRO A 5 4.38 -13.42 2.00
N LEU A 6 4.74 -14.26 1.05
CA LEU A 6 4.58 -15.72 1.18
C LEU A 6 5.50 -16.35 2.23
N ASP A 7 6.51 -15.63 2.70
CA ASP A 7 7.37 -16.07 3.80
C ASP A 7 6.69 -15.97 5.17
N TYR A 8 5.53 -15.31 5.23
CA TYR A 8 4.81 -15.01 6.47
C TYR A 8 3.35 -15.50 6.40
N PRO A 9 3.12 -16.81 6.33
CA PRO A 9 1.76 -17.35 6.16
C PRO A 9 0.81 -17.01 7.31
N LYS A 10 1.34 -16.84 8.52
CA LYS A 10 0.53 -16.44 9.68
C LYS A 10 -0.05 -15.04 9.53
N THR A 11 0.67 -14.14 8.90
CA THR A 11 0.16 -12.78 8.62
C THR A 11 -1.03 -12.85 7.67
N ALA A 12 -0.98 -13.72 6.67
CA ALA A 12 -2.11 -13.94 5.76
C ALA A 12 -3.33 -14.50 6.50
N GLU A 13 -3.12 -15.42 7.45
CA GLU A 13 -4.20 -15.95 8.28
C GLU A 13 -4.85 -14.87 9.14
N VAL A 14 -4.04 -14.01 9.77
CA VAL A 14 -4.52 -12.87 10.56
C VAL A 14 -5.36 -11.94 9.70
N TYR A 15 -4.86 -11.61 8.51
CA TYR A 15 -5.57 -10.76 7.57
C TYR A 15 -6.97 -11.35 7.24
N ARG A 16 -7.03 -12.62 6.84
CA ARG A 16 -8.30 -13.28 6.49
C ARG A 16 -9.26 -13.33 7.68
N LYS A 17 -8.75 -13.56 8.88
CA LYS A 17 -9.55 -13.62 10.10
C LYS A 17 -10.20 -12.28 10.43
N PHE A 18 -9.50 -11.18 10.26
CA PHE A 18 -9.97 -9.86 10.65
C PHE A 18 -10.53 -9.03 9.50
N LYS A 19 -10.36 -9.45 8.25
CA LYS A 19 -11.02 -8.85 7.11
C LYS A 19 -12.53 -8.77 7.36
N ALA A 20 -13.13 -7.64 7.07
CA ALA A 20 -14.54 -7.33 7.32
C ALA A 20 -14.94 -7.20 8.80
N LYS A 21 -14.04 -7.46 9.73
CA LYS A 21 -14.33 -7.33 11.18
C LYS A 21 -13.61 -6.16 11.82
N LYS A 22 -12.47 -5.81 11.29
CA LYS A 22 -11.61 -4.74 11.81
C LYS A 22 -11.09 -3.88 10.68
N LYS A 23 -10.87 -2.61 10.97
CA LYS A 23 -10.11 -1.74 10.08
C LYS A 23 -8.66 -2.24 10.04
N ILE A 24 -8.12 -2.40 8.84
CA ILE A 24 -6.77 -2.91 8.64
C ILE A 24 -5.96 -1.87 7.86
N ILE A 25 -4.76 -1.61 8.34
CA ILE A 25 -3.79 -0.76 7.65
C ILE A 25 -2.52 -1.58 7.43
N GLY A 26 -2.14 -1.77 6.16
CA GLY A 26 -0.91 -2.46 5.80
C GLY A 26 0.17 -1.49 5.35
N ILE A 27 1.35 -1.57 5.95
CA ILE A 27 2.49 -0.71 5.59
C ILE A 27 3.60 -1.57 5.01
N CYS A 28 4.10 -1.19 3.84
CA CYS A 28 5.21 -1.84 3.13
C CYS A 28 4.94 -3.34 2.91
N LEU A 29 5.56 -4.22 3.69
CA LEU A 29 5.26 -5.66 3.63
C LEU A 29 3.78 -5.95 3.92
N GLY A 30 3.16 -5.19 4.82
CA GLY A 30 1.73 -5.30 5.10
C GLY A 30 0.85 -4.96 3.90
N PHE A 31 1.21 -3.94 3.15
CA PHE A 31 0.55 -3.61 1.87
C PHE A 31 0.67 -4.79 0.88
N GLN A 32 1.85 -5.36 0.76
CA GLN A 32 2.09 -6.52 -0.11
C GLN A 32 1.35 -7.77 0.37
N GLN A 33 1.23 -7.97 1.68
CA GLN A 33 0.46 -9.05 2.27
C GLN A 33 -1.02 -8.98 1.90
N ILE A 34 -1.60 -7.80 1.96
CA ILE A 34 -3.00 -7.60 1.58
C ILE A 34 -3.20 -7.98 0.11
N LEU A 35 -2.35 -7.44 -0.77
CA LEU A 35 -2.44 -7.72 -2.20
C LEU A 35 -2.24 -9.21 -2.52
N SER A 36 -1.26 -9.85 -1.87
CA SER A 36 -1.01 -11.28 -2.03
C SER A 36 -2.21 -12.12 -1.59
N ALA A 37 -2.80 -11.79 -0.44
CA ALA A 37 -3.98 -12.49 0.05
C ALA A 37 -5.22 -12.32 -0.86
N GLU A 38 -5.27 -11.23 -1.61
CA GLU A 38 -6.35 -10.93 -2.56
C GLU A 38 -6.01 -11.35 -4.01
N GLY A 39 -5.05 -12.24 -4.17
CA GLY A 39 -4.70 -12.84 -5.46
C GLY A 39 -3.65 -12.12 -6.29
N GLY A 40 -3.05 -11.06 -5.76
CA GLY A 40 -1.96 -10.35 -6.43
C GLY A 40 -0.64 -11.10 -6.34
N ASN A 41 0.22 -10.88 -7.33
CA ASN A 41 1.59 -11.40 -7.34
C ASN A 41 2.56 -10.29 -6.96
N ILE A 42 3.42 -10.58 -5.99
CA ILE A 42 4.46 -9.66 -5.55
C ILE A 42 5.77 -10.14 -6.15
N ILE A 43 6.38 -9.28 -6.96
CA ILE A 43 7.58 -9.61 -7.75
C ILE A 43 8.71 -8.64 -7.44
N GLN A 44 9.93 -9.07 -7.78
CA GLN A 44 11.10 -8.23 -7.65
C GLN A 44 11.07 -7.10 -8.67
N GLN A 45 11.37 -5.88 -8.26
CA GLN A 45 11.53 -4.74 -9.15
C GLN A 45 13.01 -4.54 -9.51
N LYS A 46 13.26 -3.85 -10.63
CA LYS A 46 14.62 -3.63 -11.13
C LYS A 46 15.47 -2.82 -10.16
N LYS A 47 14.90 -1.77 -9.59
CA LYS A 47 15.59 -0.89 -8.66
C LYS A 47 15.19 -1.22 -7.23
N ILE A 48 16.18 -1.36 -6.37
CA ILE A 48 15.96 -1.50 -4.92
C ILE A 48 15.88 -0.09 -4.34
N TYR A 49 14.77 0.19 -3.64
CA TYR A 49 14.59 1.45 -2.92
C TYR A 49 14.96 1.22 -1.45
N HIS A 50 15.90 2.01 -0.98
CA HIS A 50 16.38 1.93 0.40
C HIS A 50 16.62 3.34 0.92
N GLY A 51 15.58 3.95 1.49
CA GLY A 51 15.64 5.33 1.95
C GLY A 51 15.52 6.35 0.83
N TYR A 52 14.64 6.12 -0.13
CA TYR A 52 14.36 7.05 -1.23
C TYR A 52 13.04 7.78 -1.03
N GLN A 53 13.06 9.09 -1.22
CA GLN A 53 11.84 9.87 -1.34
C GLN A 53 11.36 9.83 -2.79
N SER A 54 10.11 9.44 -3.00
CA SER A 54 9.48 9.43 -4.32
C SER A 54 8.25 10.33 -4.33
N VAL A 55 7.99 10.91 -5.50
CA VAL A 55 6.75 11.65 -5.75
C VAL A 55 5.66 10.63 -6.07
N ILE A 56 4.60 10.66 -5.29
CA ILE A 56 3.48 9.73 -5.39
C ILE A 56 2.23 10.51 -5.75
N GLU A 57 1.52 10.03 -6.75
CA GLU A 57 0.31 10.65 -7.27
C GLU A 57 -0.91 9.93 -6.73
N VAL A 58 -1.90 10.70 -6.23
CA VAL A 58 -3.18 10.18 -5.79
C VAL A 58 -4.10 10.06 -7.00
N LEU A 59 -4.68 8.89 -7.20
CA LEU A 59 -5.54 8.58 -8.34
C LEU A 59 -7.00 8.90 -8.05
N LYS A 60 -7.81 8.94 -9.10
CA LYS A 60 -9.27 9.12 -9.01
C LYS A 60 -9.97 8.01 -8.25
N THR A 61 -9.36 6.84 -8.15
CA THR A 61 -9.87 5.69 -7.41
C THR A 61 -9.84 5.90 -5.90
N SER A 62 -9.03 6.84 -5.41
CA SER A 62 -9.02 7.15 -3.98
C SER A 62 -10.33 7.81 -3.56
N ARG A 63 -10.88 7.35 -2.46
CA ARG A 63 -12.06 7.92 -1.81
C ARG A 63 -11.69 8.75 -0.60
N LEU A 64 -10.53 8.47 -0.06
CA LEU A 64 -10.05 9.06 1.18
C LEU A 64 -9.17 10.26 0.95
N PHE A 65 -8.37 10.23 -0.11
CA PHE A 65 -7.39 11.26 -0.42
C PHE A 65 -7.78 12.01 -1.68
N ARG A 66 -7.41 13.29 -1.72
CA ARG A 66 -7.74 14.17 -2.85
C ARG A 66 -7.05 13.68 -4.13
N SER A 67 -7.84 13.35 -5.15
CA SER A 67 -7.32 12.92 -6.45
C SER A 67 -6.52 14.04 -7.13
N ASN A 68 -5.53 13.63 -7.93
CA ASN A 68 -4.56 14.49 -8.61
C ASN A 68 -3.65 15.29 -7.66
N SER A 69 -3.71 15.04 -6.35
CA SER A 69 -2.73 15.57 -5.41
C SER A 69 -1.46 14.71 -5.43
N THR A 70 -0.36 15.27 -4.93
CA THR A 70 0.91 14.57 -4.83
C THR A 70 1.35 14.46 -3.38
N ILE A 71 2.04 13.36 -3.09
CA ILE A 71 2.60 13.07 -1.77
C ILE A 71 4.08 12.72 -1.98
N TYR A 72 4.94 13.17 -1.07
CA TYR A 72 6.32 12.72 -1.02
C TYR A 72 6.41 11.57 -0.03
N GLY A 73 6.74 10.37 -0.50
CA GLY A 73 6.76 9.19 0.33
C GLY A 73 8.13 8.52 0.40
N GLY A 74 8.51 8.09 1.60
CA GLY A 74 9.75 7.34 1.82
C GLY A 74 9.60 5.87 1.45
N ARG A 75 10.48 5.36 0.62
CA ARG A 75 10.44 3.98 0.10
C ARG A 75 11.62 3.17 0.59
N TYR A 76 11.31 1.95 1.02
CA TYR A 76 12.29 0.99 1.55
C TYR A 76 11.91 -0.42 1.12
N HIS A 77 11.85 -0.66 -0.22
CA HIS A 77 11.40 -1.97 -0.73
C HIS A 77 12.07 -2.36 -2.05
N SER A 78 12.23 -3.67 -2.24
CA SER A 78 12.75 -4.27 -3.47
C SER A 78 11.68 -5.03 -4.25
N LEU A 79 10.49 -5.23 -3.66
CA LEU A 79 9.39 -5.94 -4.26
C LEU A 79 8.25 -4.97 -4.59
N LYS A 80 7.45 -5.35 -5.58
CA LYS A 80 6.30 -4.55 -6.02
C LYS A 80 5.15 -5.44 -6.45
N LEU A 81 3.95 -4.87 -6.54
CA LEU A 81 2.81 -5.54 -7.15
C LEU A 81 3.06 -5.71 -8.66
N GLN A 82 2.90 -6.92 -9.16
CA GLN A 82 2.84 -7.19 -10.59
C GLN A 82 1.48 -6.78 -11.12
N GLU A 83 1.46 -6.03 -12.20
CA GLU A 83 0.22 -5.60 -12.84
C GLU A 83 0.14 -6.16 -14.27
N PRO A 84 -1.08 -6.38 -14.80
CA PRO A 84 -2.36 -5.95 -14.25
C PRO A 84 -2.78 -6.75 -13.02
N PHE A 85 -3.42 -6.05 -12.07
CA PHE A 85 -4.03 -6.65 -10.89
C PHE A 85 -5.51 -6.28 -10.89
N LYS A 86 -6.38 -7.26 -10.73
CA LYS A 86 -7.83 -7.06 -10.70
C LYS A 86 -8.41 -7.62 -9.40
N SER A 87 -9.27 -6.83 -8.78
CA SER A 87 -10.00 -7.21 -7.59
C SER A 87 -11.41 -6.59 -7.65
N ALA A 88 -12.39 -7.29 -7.10
CA ALA A 88 -13.75 -6.78 -7.01
C ALA A 88 -13.88 -5.68 -5.94
N THR A 89 -12.98 -5.65 -4.94
CA THR A 89 -13.10 -4.78 -3.77
C THR A 89 -11.91 -3.84 -3.58
N ILE A 90 -10.73 -4.23 -4.02
CA ILE A 90 -9.51 -3.43 -3.83
C ILE A 90 -9.23 -2.56 -5.05
N ASP A 91 -9.06 -1.27 -4.81
CA ASP A 91 -8.58 -0.32 -5.80
C ASP A 91 -7.14 0.09 -5.47
N ILE A 92 -6.31 0.16 -6.49
CA ILE A 92 -5.01 0.85 -6.38
C ILE A 92 -5.31 2.35 -6.46
N THR A 93 -4.87 3.09 -5.45
CA THR A 93 -5.28 4.48 -5.25
C THR A 93 -4.15 5.50 -5.31
N MET A 94 -2.92 5.04 -5.31
CA MET A 94 -1.74 5.88 -5.50
C MET A 94 -0.70 5.15 -6.32
N ARG A 95 0.09 5.91 -7.10
CA ARG A 95 1.18 5.38 -7.91
C ARG A 95 2.41 6.26 -7.82
N CYS A 96 3.57 5.66 -7.90
CA CYS A 96 4.80 6.41 -8.09
C CYS A 96 4.74 7.14 -9.45
N LYS A 97 4.90 8.45 -9.43
CA LYS A 97 4.79 9.27 -10.65
C LYS A 97 5.82 8.88 -11.72
N LYS A 98 7.03 8.54 -11.29
CA LYS A 98 8.14 8.22 -12.20
C LYS A 98 8.06 6.80 -12.76
N THR A 99 7.69 5.81 -11.95
CA THR A 99 7.75 4.39 -12.31
C THR A 99 6.40 3.75 -12.52
N ASN A 100 5.32 4.43 -12.16
CA ASN A 100 3.94 3.93 -12.20
C ASN A 100 3.68 2.73 -11.27
N VAL A 101 4.59 2.40 -10.38
CA VAL A 101 4.43 1.31 -9.41
C VAL A 101 3.32 1.65 -8.42
N ALA A 102 2.48 0.67 -8.10
CA ALA A 102 1.39 0.82 -7.13
C ALA A 102 1.94 1.18 -5.75
N MET A 103 1.42 2.24 -5.15
CA MET A 103 1.91 2.79 -3.88
C MET A 103 0.86 2.79 -2.77
N ALA A 104 -0.41 2.65 -3.08
CA ALA A 104 -1.47 2.56 -2.08
C ALA A 104 -2.67 1.77 -2.59
N LEU A 105 -3.42 1.24 -1.65
CA LEU A 105 -4.68 0.54 -1.92
C LEU A 105 -5.76 0.98 -0.94
N GLU A 106 -7.01 0.87 -1.38
CA GLU A 106 -8.20 1.03 -0.54
C GLU A 106 -9.19 -0.08 -0.86
N ASP A 107 -9.75 -0.68 0.17
CA ASP A 107 -10.94 -1.53 0.09
C ASP A 107 -12.00 -0.89 1.00
N LYS A 108 -12.88 -0.11 0.41
CA LYS A 108 -13.89 0.64 1.17
C LYS A 108 -14.95 -0.26 1.79
N THR A 109 -15.23 -1.40 1.16
CA THR A 109 -16.24 -2.35 1.66
C THR A 109 -15.80 -2.96 2.98
N ASN A 110 -14.52 -3.28 3.11
CA ASN A 110 -13.97 -3.96 4.27
C ASN A 110 -13.13 -3.04 5.16
N HIS A 111 -13.03 -1.74 4.84
CA HIS A 111 -12.21 -0.78 5.58
C HIS A 111 -10.75 -1.22 5.69
N ILE A 112 -10.16 -1.56 4.55
CA ILE A 112 -8.77 -1.98 4.44
C ILE A 112 -8.01 -0.93 3.63
N TYR A 113 -6.84 -0.55 4.13
CA TYR A 113 -5.99 0.48 3.53
C TYR A 113 -4.55 0.01 3.54
N GLY A 114 -3.77 0.46 2.58
CA GLY A 114 -2.36 0.10 2.55
C GLY A 114 -1.50 1.11 1.84
N PHE A 115 -0.25 1.23 2.31
CA PHE A 115 0.78 2.04 1.68
C PHE A 115 2.03 1.20 1.43
N GLN A 116 2.57 1.24 0.21
CA GLN A 116 3.86 0.64 -0.10
C GLN A 116 5.00 1.44 0.55
N PHE A 117 4.85 2.76 0.62
CA PHE A 117 5.80 3.64 1.29
C PHE A 117 5.55 3.66 2.81
N HIS A 118 6.49 4.23 3.54
CA HIS A 118 6.43 4.32 5.00
C HIS A 118 5.93 5.70 5.44
N PRO A 119 4.67 5.82 5.88
CA PRO A 119 4.15 7.11 6.34
C PRO A 119 4.83 7.62 7.60
N GLU A 120 5.42 6.74 8.40
CA GLU A 120 6.15 7.11 9.62
C GLU A 120 7.56 7.66 9.31
N SER A 121 8.08 7.45 8.09
CA SER A 121 9.42 7.90 7.71
C SER A 121 9.51 9.44 7.65
N PHE A 122 10.65 9.99 8.07
CA PHE A 122 10.93 11.41 7.91
C PHE A 122 10.98 11.84 6.44
N LEU A 123 11.13 10.89 5.51
CA LEU A 123 11.06 11.14 4.07
C LEU A 123 9.63 11.29 3.55
N THR A 124 8.62 10.97 4.35
CA THR A 124 7.22 11.12 3.98
C THR A 124 6.67 12.42 4.56
N ASN A 125 6.21 13.31 3.68
CA ASN A 125 5.58 14.56 4.11
C ASN A 125 4.17 14.28 4.64
N ASN A 126 3.86 14.82 5.81
CA ASN A 126 2.54 14.70 6.43
C ASN A 126 2.06 13.25 6.61
N GLY A 127 2.97 12.31 6.85
CA GLY A 127 2.63 10.89 7.04
C GLY A 127 1.64 10.68 8.17
N LYS A 128 1.77 11.41 9.26
CA LYS A 128 0.82 11.38 10.37
C LYS A 128 -0.60 11.71 9.92
N HIS A 129 -0.75 12.72 9.07
CA HIS A 129 -2.06 13.12 8.53
C HIS A 129 -2.69 12.01 7.68
N LEU A 130 -1.88 11.28 6.91
CA LEU A 130 -2.36 10.16 6.11
C LEU A 130 -2.99 9.09 7.00
N ILE A 131 -2.30 8.73 8.08
CA ILE A 131 -2.79 7.72 9.03
C ILE A 131 -4.03 8.22 9.77
N GLN A 132 -4.03 9.47 10.21
CA GLN A 132 -5.18 10.07 10.90
C GLN A 132 -6.44 10.04 10.02
N LYS A 133 -6.31 10.31 8.73
CA LYS A 133 -7.43 10.24 7.81
C LYS A 133 -8.03 8.84 7.72
N ILE A 134 -7.18 7.82 7.68
CA ILE A 134 -7.65 6.42 7.69
C ILE A 134 -8.36 6.09 9.00
N LEU A 135 -7.79 6.50 10.12
CA LEU A 135 -8.36 6.20 11.43
C LEU A 135 -9.74 6.85 11.62
N SER A 136 -9.97 8.00 10.97
CA SER A 136 -11.23 8.74 11.04
C SER A 136 -12.27 8.29 10.01
N ALA A 137 -11.87 7.45 9.09
CA ALA A 137 -12.74 7.02 8.00
C ALA A 137 -13.81 6.01 8.43
#